data_12c39f01bb6f5c0fb435a3217b6dfa81
#
_entry.id   12c39f01bb6f5c0fb435a3217b6dfa81
#
_cell.length_a   1.000
_cell.length_b   1.000
_cell.length_c   1.000
_cell.angle_alpha   90.00
_cell.angle_beta   90.00
_cell.angle_gamma   90.00
#
_symmetry.space_group_name_H-M   'P 1'
#
loop_
_entity.id
_entity.type
_entity.pdbx_description
1 polymer ?
#
loop_
_entity_poly.entity_id
_entity_poly.type
_entity_poly.pdbx_seq_one_letter_code
_entity_poly.pdbx_strand_id
1 'polypeptide(L)'
;MYLENDYSNYIRKRERVDKVTELSKEFIDTYINNNNYYYCTSSEIFFKYDGINYFTYRDDTILYEIGNLLNRDDVLVNYKHRIKNSIVKEIKERNILDSIPDTSTIQLVINNILPLFLNNKTYVKYFLTVIGDIILKKNEDFTYLIDNNYKRFIKTLSELAYQYFGSNHFTSIKYGYHENQKNCRIIYADKNILANRYNNTIENLVSNLNCKNNNNFLDLFIVGVYYSNRYENGDRFLSSHDCEAETRASIMLIDDIHTIIDKFIGVSIERSQSPIDETDNIKITSKNMQYLWKLFLTDHNLPNINFVNSLKMVLRSKIDYSQEQDTYLGITSKKLPFISNFLEFWNTTIKYSSKCIQEDEKINELIEDTNLEISEIVILFKQWLNENAKNVSNVSITENSIIDLITYYYEGVQIEEDKYILNIQSLMWDKNNSIVDFIRYYKVEYIDSQKIKRNTINTNNLYTTYCKWCKETGIKFVVGKHYFQKFIINYLDGYVKDNFIDTKYFLSI
;
A
#
# COMPACT_ATOMS: atom_id res chain seq x y z
N MET A 1 10.73 -87.57 2.72
CA MET A 1 10.48 -87.11 1.36
C MET A 1 9.28 -86.13 1.27
N TYR A 2 8.07 -86.39 1.76
CA TYR A 2 6.93 -85.48 1.74
C TYR A 2 7.15 -84.23 2.63
N LEU A 3 7.66 -84.39 3.85
CA LEU A 3 7.93 -83.33 4.80
C LEU A 3 9.06 -82.42 4.36
N GLU A 4 10.08 -82.93 3.69
CA GLU A 4 11.20 -82.15 3.16
C GLU A 4 10.78 -81.24 1.96
N ASN A 5 9.87 -81.79 1.14
CA ASN A 5 9.32 -81.05 0.00
C ASN A 5 8.40 -79.88 0.48
N ASP A 6 7.61 -80.07 1.52
CA ASP A 6 6.74 -79.08 2.11
C ASP A 6 7.58 -77.97 2.80
N TYR A 7 8.65 -78.31 3.49
CA TYR A 7 9.55 -77.34 4.13
C TYR A 7 10.34 -76.51 3.11
N SER A 8 10.84 -77.13 2.05
CA SER A 8 11.52 -76.37 0.96
C SER A 8 10.58 -75.47 0.20
N ASN A 9 9.33 -75.89 -0.02
CA ASN A 9 8.30 -75.03 -0.60
C ASN A 9 7.90 -73.86 0.32
N TYR A 10 7.85 -74.08 1.63
CA TYR A 10 7.62 -73.02 2.62
C TYR A 10 8.74 -71.99 2.65
N ILE A 11 10.02 -72.48 2.65
CA ILE A 11 11.17 -71.52 2.60
C ILE A 11 11.15 -70.73 1.32
N ARG A 12 10.97 -71.32 0.14
CA ARG A 12 10.89 -70.59 -1.14
C ARG A 12 9.73 -69.60 -1.18
N LYS A 13 8.60 -69.93 -0.58
CA LYS A 13 7.46 -69.05 -0.48
C LYS A 13 7.76 -67.86 0.43
N ARG A 14 8.44 -68.10 1.55
CA ARG A 14 8.88 -67.09 2.50
C ARG A 14 9.91 -66.15 1.86
N GLU A 15 10.93 -66.66 1.20
CA GLU A 15 11.94 -65.85 0.45
C GLU A 15 11.30 -64.98 -0.64
N ARG A 16 10.28 -65.53 -1.34
CA ARG A 16 9.54 -64.71 -2.33
C ARG A 16 8.76 -63.57 -1.67
N VAL A 17 8.11 -63.83 -0.55
CA VAL A 17 7.36 -62.83 0.22
C VAL A 17 8.30 -61.77 0.77
N ASP A 18 9.44 -62.16 1.34
CA ASP A 18 10.44 -61.26 1.89
C ASP A 18 11.03 -60.35 0.77
N LYS A 19 11.38 -60.92 -0.38
CA LYS A 19 11.85 -60.18 -1.56
C LYS A 19 10.82 -59.19 -2.07
N VAL A 20 9.56 -59.56 -2.19
CA VAL A 20 8.48 -58.65 -2.63
C VAL A 20 8.25 -57.55 -1.60
N THR A 21 8.37 -57.87 -0.32
CA THR A 21 8.23 -56.87 0.75
C THR A 21 9.36 -55.82 0.69
N GLU A 22 10.59 -56.27 0.45
CA GLU A 22 11.77 -55.42 0.28
C GLU A 22 11.63 -54.51 -0.95
N LEU A 23 11.30 -55.09 -2.12
CA LEU A 23 11.06 -54.34 -3.36
C LEU A 23 9.91 -53.29 -3.19
N SER A 24 8.84 -53.70 -2.50
CA SER A 24 7.71 -52.79 -2.24
C SER A 24 8.13 -51.61 -1.35
N LYS A 25 8.95 -51.88 -0.33
CA LYS A 25 9.47 -50.86 0.57
C LYS A 25 10.42 -49.90 -0.18
N GLU A 26 11.35 -50.45 -0.96
CA GLU A 26 12.27 -49.66 -1.79
C GLU A 26 11.51 -48.75 -2.78
N PHE A 27 10.45 -49.28 -3.42
CA PHE A 27 9.60 -48.49 -4.30
C PHE A 27 8.89 -47.37 -3.55
N ILE A 28 8.30 -47.64 -2.38
CA ILE A 28 7.61 -46.66 -1.54
C ILE A 28 8.59 -45.56 -1.13
N ASP A 29 9.74 -45.92 -0.56
CA ASP A 29 10.77 -45.00 -0.10
C ASP A 29 11.26 -44.10 -1.27
N THR A 30 11.53 -44.74 -2.43
CA THR A 30 11.97 -44.00 -3.63
C THR A 30 10.88 -43.04 -4.15
N TYR A 31 9.63 -43.50 -4.22
CA TYR A 31 8.53 -42.66 -4.68
C TYR A 31 8.31 -41.45 -3.77
N ILE A 32 8.31 -41.67 -2.46
CA ILE A 32 8.10 -40.63 -1.45
C ILE A 32 9.26 -39.61 -1.43
N ASN A 33 10.50 -40.08 -1.59
CA ASN A 33 11.67 -39.22 -1.59
C ASN A 33 11.79 -38.40 -2.88
N ASN A 34 11.32 -38.92 -4.02
CA ASN A 34 11.35 -38.20 -5.31
C ASN A 34 10.17 -37.26 -5.50
N ASN A 35 9.14 -37.36 -4.66
CA ASN A 35 7.94 -36.54 -4.77
C ASN A 35 7.64 -35.87 -3.43
N ASN A 36 7.68 -34.55 -3.40
CA ASN A 36 7.42 -33.75 -2.20
C ASN A 36 5.91 -33.59 -2.01
N TYR A 37 5.22 -34.65 -1.63
CA TYR A 37 3.82 -34.62 -1.25
C TYR A 37 3.64 -34.38 0.23
N TYR A 38 2.59 -33.60 0.55
CA TYR A 38 2.17 -33.25 1.90
C TYR A 38 0.66 -33.39 2.03
N TYR A 39 0.18 -33.39 3.27
CA TYR A 39 -1.24 -33.48 3.57
C TYR A 39 -1.61 -32.55 4.74
N CYS A 40 -2.79 -31.97 4.67
CA CYS A 40 -3.36 -31.25 5.79
C CYS A 40 -4.55 -32.04 6.35
N THR A 41 -4.46 -32.46 7.60
CA THR A 41 -5.49 -33.28 8.24
C THR A 41 -6.80 -32.54 8.48
N SER A 42 -6.76 -31.24 8.73
CA SER A 42 -7.95 -30.42 9.05
C SER A 42 -8.79 -30.08 7.82
N SER A 43 -8.17 -29.95 6.65
CA SER A 43 -8.87 -29.67 5.38
C SER A 43 -9.00 -30.90 4.47
N GLU A 44 -8.33 -32.00 4.81
CA GLU A 44 -8.24 -33.23 4.01
C GLU A 44 -7.67 -33.02 2.59
N ILE A 45 -6.81 -32.01 2.42
CA ILE A 45 -6.22 -31.63 1.14
C ILE A 45 -4.80 -32.18 1.04
N PHE A 46 -4.49 -32.75 -0.14
CA PHE A 46 -3.13 -33.11 -0.52
C PHE A 46 -2.45 -31.93 -1.22
N PHE A 47 -1.16 -31.79 -0.99
CA PHE A 47 -0.30 -30.79 -1.59
C PHE A 47 0.93 -31.41 -2.22
N LYS A 48 1.46 -30.75 -3.25
CA LYS A 48 2.72 -31.10 -3.89
C LYS A 48 3.62 -29.89 -3.96
N TYR A 49 4.90 -30.08 -3.69
CA TYR A 49 5.92 -29.04 -3.85
C TYR A 49 6.85 -29.40 -4.99
N ASP A 50 7.03 -28.49 -5.97
CA ASP A 50 7.88 -28.73 -7.15
C ASP A 50 9.31 -28.22 -7.00
N GLY A 51 9.67 -27.67 -5.83
CA GLY A 51 10.95 -27.01 -5.54
C GLY A 51 10.89 -25.49 -5.65
N ILE A 52 9.78 -24.93 -6.18
CA ILE A 52 9.56 -23.48 -6.30
C ILE A 52 8.23 -23.08 -5.68
N ASN A 53 7.15 -23.81 -5.98
CA ASN A 53 5.80 -23.49 -5.52
C ASN A 53 5.08 -24.70 -4.94
N TYR A 54 4.13 -24.43 -4.05
CA TYR A 54 3.21 -25.43 -3.49
C TYR A 54 1.89 -25.40 -4.26
N PHE A 55 1.34 -26.57 -4.54
CA PHE A 55 0.07 -26.75 -5.25
C PHE A 55 -0.87 -27.66 -4.46
N THR A 56 -2.17 -27.40 -4.57
CA THR A 56 -3.18 -28.38 -4.16
C THR A 56 -3.20 -29.53 -5.13
N TYR A 57 -3.31 -30.74 -4.64
CA TYR A 57 -3.29 -31.94 -5.46
C TYR A 57 -4.47 -32.85 -5.09
N ARG A 58 -4.96 -33.62 -6.05
CA ARG A 58 -6.05 -34.58 -5.80
C ARG A 58 -5.50 -35.96 -5.53
N ASP A 59 -6.11 -36.67 -4.59
CA ASP A 59 -5.77 -38.05 -4.27
C ASP A 59 -5.88 -38.98 -5.49
N ASP A 60 -6.94 -38.84 -6.29
CA ASP A 60 -7.12 -39.59 -7.53
C ASP A 60 -5.93 -39.44 -8.49
N THR A 61 -5.36 -38.25 -8.58
CA THR A 61 -4.19 -37.99 -9.43
C THR A 61 -2.96 -38.69 -8.90
N ILE A 62 -2.74 -38.69 -7.58
CA ILE A 62 -1.65 -39.41 -6.92
C ILE A 62 -1.79 -40.90 -7.16
N LEU A 63 -2.99 -41.45 -6.95
CA LEU A 63 -3.29 -42.87 -7.17
C LEU A 63 -3.11 -43.27 -8.63
N TYR A 64 -3.43 -42.41 -9.58
CA TYR A 64 -3.23 -42.61 -11.01
C TYR A 64 -1.72 -42.63 -11.35
N GLU A 65 -0.94 -41.68 -10.87
CA GLU A 65 0.51 -41.62 -11.09
C GLU A 65 1.21 -42.87 -10.54
N ILE A 66 0.90 -43.27 -9.30
CA ILE A 66 1.43 -44.47 -8.70
C ILE A 66 1.01 -45.71 -9.53
N GLY A 67 -0.24 -45.75 -9.96
CA GLY A 67 -0.75 -46.86 -10.79
C GLY A 67 0.00 -47.04 -12.09
N ASN A 68 0.31 -45.92 -12.78
CA ASN A 68 1.07 -45.97 -14.02
C ASN A 68 2.50 -46.44 -13.85
N LEU A 69 3.14 -46.10 -12.72
CA LEU A 69 4.50 -46.58 -12.41
C LEU A 69 4.50 -48.09 -12.07
N LEU A 70 3.56 -48.53 -11.24
CA LEU A 70 3.45 -49.93 -10.84
C LEU A 70 3.06 -50.86 -12.00
N ASN A 71 2.28 -50.36 -12.98
CA ASN A 71 1.91 -51.18 -14.16
C ASN A 71 3.10 -51.50 -15.09
N ARG A 72 4.26 -50.85 -14.88
CA ARG A 72 5.52 -51.08 -15.61
C ARG A 72 6.41 -52.12 -14.93
N ASP A 73 6.05 -52.58 -13.72
CA ASP A 73 6.80 -53.54 -12.94
C ASP A 73 6.00 -54.83 -12.82
N ASP A 74 6.50 -55.91 -13.46
CA ASP A 74 5.81 -57.22 -13.53
C ASP A 74 5.66 -57.87 -12.15
N VAL A 75 6.50 -57.52 -11.17
CA VAL A 75 6.46 -58.07 -9.82
C VAL A 75 5.50 -57.32 -8.92
N LEU A 76 5.62 -55.96 -8.93
CA LEU A 76 4.86 -55.11 -8.04
C LEU A 76 3.41 -54.87 -8.47
N VAL A 77 3.08 -55.09 -9.75
CA VAL A 77 1.73 -54.92 -10.29
C VAL A 77 0.68 -55.73 -9.51
N ASN A 78 1.02 -56.92 -9.03
CA ASN A 78 0.13 -57.79 -8.25
C ASN A 78 -0.14 -57.24 -6.84
N TYR A 79 0.70 -56.35 -6.34
CA TYR A 79 0.63 -55.74 -5.01
C TYR A 79 0.23 -54.27 -5.05
N LYS A 80 -0.18 -53.76 -6.21
CA LYS A 80 -0.46 -52.35 -6.46
C LYS A 80 -1.40 -51.70 -5.46
N HIS A 81 -2.43 -52.42 -5.00
CA HIS A 81 -3.40 -51.87 -4.06
C HIS A 81 -2.76 -51.67 -2.67
N ARG A 82 -1.96 -52.60 -2.20
CA ARG A 82 -1.23 -52.50 -0.92
C ARG A 82 -0.21 -51.36 -0.96
N ILE A 83 0.55 -51.26 -2.04
CA ILE A 83 1.58 -50.23 -2.23
C ILE A 83 0.94 -48.83 -2.30
N LYS A 84 -0.13 -48.69 -3.08
CA LYS A 84 -0.89 -47.42 -3.15
C LYS A 84 -1.36 -46.94 -1.77
N ASN A 85 -1.99 -47.84 -1.01
CA ASN A 85 -2.48 -47.52 0.33
C ASN A 85 -1.35 -47.13 1.29
N SER A 86 -0.21 -47.85 1.22
CA SER A 86 0.96 -47.52 2.03
C SER A 86 1.53 -46.13 1.68
N ILE A 87 1.67 -45.81 0.40
CA ILE A 87 2.15 -44.48 -0.05
C ILE A 87 1.19 -43.40 0.42
N VAL A 88 -0.11 -43.56 0.20
CA VAL A 88 -1.10 -42.55 0.65
C VAL A 88 -1.07 -42.36 2.16
N LYS A 89 -0.89 -43.46 2.92
CA LYS A 89 -0.74 -43.38 4.38
C LYS A 89 0.49 -42.60 4.78
N GLU A 90 1.64 -42.84 4.17
CA GLU A 90 2.86 -42.10 4.46
C GLU A 90 2.77 -40.61 4.05
N ILE A 91 2.12 -40.31 2.92
CA ILE A 91 1.84 -38.91 2.54
C ILE A 91 0.97 -38.23 3.60
N LYS A 92 -0.05 -38.90 4.13
CA LYS A 92 -0.93 -38.37 5.19
C LYS A 92 -0.20 -38.11 6.51
N GLU A 93 0.92 -38.75 6.76
CA GLU A 93 1.78 -38.48 7.93
C GLU A 93 2.70 -37.26 7.74
N ARG A 94 2.86 -36.75 6.49
CA ARG A 94 3.66 -35.58 6.16
C ARG A 94 2.79 -34.33 6.20
N ASN A 95 2.81 -33.62 7.32
CA ASN A 95 2.03 -32.36 7.44
C ASN A 95 2.66 -31.28 6.58
N ILE A 96 1.83 -30.56 5.82
CA ILE A 96 2.26 -29.42 4.99
C ILE A 96 2.89 -28.30 5.83
N LEU A 97 2.45 -28.12 7.07
CA LEU A 97 2.96 -27.07 7.98
C LEU A 97 4.39 -27.38 8.51
N ASP A 98 4.87 -28.61 8.35
CA ASP A 98 6.22 -29.01 8.71
C ASP A 98 7.19 -28.94 7.53
N SER A 99 6.70 -28.54 6.34
CA SER A 99 7.53 -28.46 5.15
C SER A 99 8.51 -27.29 5.22
N ILE A 100 9.70 -27.47 4.63
CA ILE A 100 10.74 -26.44 4.56
C ILE A 100 10.81 -25.96 3.10
N PRO A 101 10.41 -24.72 2.82
CA PRO A 101 10.49 -24.16 1.47
C PRO A 101 11.94 -23.86 1.08
N ASP A 102 12.26 -24.01 -0.20
CA ASP A 102 13.55 -23.62 -0.75
C ASP A 102 13.78 -22.10 -0.72
N THR A 103 15.03 -21.70 -0.79
CA THR A 103 15.41 -20.27 -0.78
C THR A 103 14.75 -19.50 -1.92
N SER A 104 14.56 -20.11 -3.08
CA SER A 104 13.87 -19.52 -4.24
C SER A 104 12.43 -19.15 -3.92
N THR A 105 11.68 -20.07 -3.29
CA THR A 105 10.29 -19.84 -2.85
C THR A 105 10.23 -18.71 -1.82
N ILE A 106 11.14 -18.74 -0.83
CA ILE A 106 11.20 -17.69 0.21
C ILE A 106 11.44 -16.31 -0.41
N GLN A 107 12.41 -16.19 -1.34
CA GLN A 107 12.71 -14.92 -1.98
C GLN A 107 11.59 -14.45 -2.89
N LEU A 108 10.92 -15.36 -3.61
CA LEU A 108 9.75 -15.03 -4.43
C LEU A 108 8.63 -14.43 -3.56
N VAL A 109 8.28 -15.06 -2.46
CA VAL A 109 7.26 -14.57 -1.52
C VAL A 109 7.64 -13.21 -0.95
N ILE A 110 8.88 -13.04 -0.47
CA ILE A 110 9.33 -11.75 0.07
C ILE A 110 9.22 -10.65 -0.99
N ASN A 111 9.70 -10.89 -2.21
CA ASN A 111 9.69 -9.88 -3.27
C ASN A 111 8.27 -9.50 -3.70
N ASN A 112 7.35 -10.45 -3.72
CA ASN A 112 5.95 -10.22 -4.09
C ASN A 112 5.22 -9.28 -3.12
N ILE A 113 5.49 -9.38 -1.82
CA ILE A 113 4.81 -8.56 -0.80
C ILE A 113 5.65 -7.37 -0.31
N LEU A 114 6.93 -7.28 -0.73
CA LEU A 114 7.85 -6.22 -0.33
C LEU A 114 7.29 -4.80 -0.55
N PRO A 115 6.61 -4.49 -1.67
CA PRO A 115 6.04 -3.17 -1.89
C PRO A 115 4.99 -2.75 -0.86
N LEU A 116 4.34 -3.71 -0.18
CA LEU A 116 3.34 -3.42 0.85
C LEU A 116 3.95 -2.99 2.19
N PHE A 117 5.26 -3.17 2.40
CA PHE A 117 5.93 -2.99 3.68
C PHE A 117 7.13 -2.04 3.58
N LEU A 118 6.91 -0.81 3.10
CA LEU A 118 7.93 0.25 3.01
C LEU A 118 9.20 -0.20 2.25
N ASN A 119 9.10 -1.19 1.36
CA ASN A 119 10.23 -1.86 0.72
C ASN A 119 11.29 -2.37 1.73
N ASN A 120 10.87 -2.67 2.95
CA ASN A 120 11.73 -3.16 4.03
C ASN A 120 11.55 -4.66 4.26
N LYS A 121 12.59 -5.44 3.97
CA LYS A 121 12.57 -6.90 4.13
C LYS A 121 12.36 -7.36 5.57
N THR A 122 12.75 -6.57 6.57
CA THR A 122 12.55 -6.92 7.98
C THR A 122 11.06 -6.86 8.35
N TYR A 123 10.33 -5.84 7.87
CA TYR A 123 8.88 -5.77 8.07
C TYR A 123 8.14 -6.90 7.36
N VAL A 124 8.56 -7.26 6.15
CA VAL A 124 8.02 -8.41 5.43
C VAL A 124 8.23 -9.72 6.22
N LYS A 125 9.43 -9.96 6.72
CA LYS A 125 9.73 -11.16 7.51
C LYS A 125 8.96 -11.19 8.82
N TYR A 126 8.82 -10.04 9.49
CA TYR A 126 7.98 -9.91 10.68
C TYR A 126 6.52 -10.25 10.38
N PHE A 127 5.96 -9.66 9.33
CA PHE A 127 4.60 -9.97 8.89
C PHE A 127 4.41 -11.46 8.60
N LEU A 128 5.33 -12.08 7.85
CA LEU A 128 5.31 -13.52 7.57
C LEU A 128 5.38 -14.34 8.85
N THR A 129 6.23 -13.96 9.81
CA THR A 129 6.31 -14.64 11.12
C THR A 129 4.96 -14.56 11.85
N VAL A 130 4.33 -13.37 11.87
CA VAL A 130 2.99 -13.20 12.48
C VAL A 130 1.93 -14.06 11.78
N ILE A 131 1.93 -14.12 10.45
CA ILE A 131 1.02 -15.01 9.70
C ILE A 131 1.23 -16.48 10.11
N GLY A 132 2.49 -16.90 10.23
CA GLY A 132 2.83 -18.24 10.69
C GLY A 132 2.38 -18.51 12.13
N ASP A 133 2.56 -17.54 13.04
CA ASP A 133 2.09 -17.62 14.43
C ASP A 133 0.57 -17.81 14.49
N ILE A 134 -0.16 -17.07 13.65
CA ILE A 134 -1.62 -17.16 13.54
C ILE A 134 -2.05 -18.54 13.04
N ILE A 135 -1.41 -19.06 11.98
CA ILE A 135 -1.74 -20.39 11.42
C ILE A 135 -1.44 -21.51 12.43
N LEU A 136 -0.32 -21.39 13.13
CA LEU A 136 0.12 -22.36 14.14
C LEU A 136 -0.56 -22.16 15.50
N LYS A 137 -1.40 -21.15 15.67
CA LYS A 137 -2.09 -20.78 16.92
C LYS A 137 -1.13 -20.57 18.10
N LYS A 138 0.03 -19.97 17.87
CA LYS A 138 1.05 -19.82 18.92
C LYS A 138 0.70 -18.75 19.96
N ASN A 139 0.02 -17.67 19.55
CA ASN A 139 -0.23 -16.50 20.38
C ASN A 139 -1.72 -16.14 20.36
N GLU A 140 -2.58 -17.00 20.93
CA GLU A 140 -4.04 -16.83 20.91
C GLU A 140 -4.51 -15.55 21.64
N ASP A 141 -3.76 -15.08 22.63
CA ASP A 141 -4.07 -13.87 23.42
C ASP A 141 -3.62 -12.57 22.74
N PHE A 142 -2.90 -12.64 21.63
CA PHE A 142 -2.40 -11.45 20.96
C PHE A 142 -3.42 -10.88 19.99
N THR A 143 -3.47 -9.54 19.98
CA THR A 143 -4.22 -8.78 18.96
C THR A 143 -3.24 -8.08 18.05
N TYR A 144 -3.33 -8.34 16.75
CA TYR A 144 -2.49 -7.70 15.74
C TYR A 144 -3.22 -6.54 15.09
N LEU A 145 -2.64 -5.35 15.16
CA LEU A 145 -3.20 -4.12 14.59
C LEU A 145 -2.54 -3.81 13.26
N ILE A 146 -3.35 -3.61 12.23
CA ILE A 146 -2.91 -3.20 10.90
C ILE A 146 -3.78 -2.05 10.39
N ASP A 147 -3.25 -1.24 9.45
CA ASP A 147 -4.02 -0.16 8.84
C ASP A 147 -5.27 -0.69 8.11
N ASN A 148 -6.37 0.08 8.19
CA ASN A 148 -7.65 -0.30 7.58
C ASN A 148 -7.57 -0.50 6.05
N ASN A 149 -6.63 0.15 5.38
CA ASN A 149 -6.40 -0.04 3.94
C ASN A 149 -6.04 -1.49 3.59
N TYR A 150 -5.47 -2.26 4.53
CA TYR A 150 -5.12 -3.67 4.34
C TYR A 150 -6.28 -4.64 4.54
N LYS A 151 -7.48 -4.14 4.92
CA LYS A 151 -8.64 -4.97 5.25
C LYS A 151 -8.98 -5.98 4.15
N ARG A 152 -8.97 -5.53 2.90
CA ARG A 152 -9.26 -6.40 1.74
C ARG A 152 -8.22 -7.51 1.58
N PHE A 153 -6.94 -7.15 1.69
CA PHE A 153 -5.83 -8.12 1.60
C PHE A 153 -5.91 -9.18 2.72
N ILE A 154 -6.07 -8.75 3.96
CA ILE A 154 -6.21 -9.67 5.11
C ILE A 154 -7.45 -10.55 4.99
N LYS A 155 -8.58 -10.01 4.48
CA LYS A 155 -9.78 -10.79 4.22
C LYS A 155 -9.51 -11.90 3.20
N THR A 156 -8.83 -11.59 2.10
CA THR A 156 -8.43 -12.59 1.09
C THR A 156 -7.50 -13.66 1.70
N LEU A 157 -6.51 -13.26 2.52
CA LEU A 157 -5.66 -14.22 3.25
C LEU A 157 -6.49 -15.12 4.17
N SER A 158 -7.45 -14.55 4.91
CA SER A 158 -8.32 -15.32 5.81
C SER A 158 -9.17 -16.35 5.06
N GLU A 159 -9.77 -15.99 3.94
CA GLU A 159 -10.58 -16.87 3.10
C GLU A 159 -9.76 -18.02 2.53
N LEU A 160 -8.55 -17.72 2.02
CA LEU A 160 -7.64 -18.74 1.47
C LEU A 160 -7.05 -19.64 2.54
N ALA A 161 -6.67 -19.10 3.71
CA ALA A 161 -6.22 -19.90 4.83
C ALA A 161 -7.30 -20.87 5.30
N TYR A 162 -8.57 -20.43 5.35
CA TYR A 162 -9.69 -21.31 5.62
C TYR A 162 -9.82 -22.43 4.58
N GLN A 163 -9.70 -22.08 3.31
CA GLN A 163 -9.77 -23.05 2.21
C GLN A 163 -8.66 -24.09 2.29
N TYR A 164 -7.40 -23.69 2.58
CA TYR A 164 -6.27 -24.62 2.61
C TYR A 164 -6.13 -25.39 3.91
N PHE A 165 -6.47 -24.78 5.05
CA PHE A 165 -6.20 -25.34 6.38
C PHE A 165 -7.47 -25.65 7.19
N GLY A 166 -8.66 -25.37 6.64
CA GLY A 166 -9.94 -25.74 7.26
C GLY A 166 -10.33 -24.95 8.51
N SER A 167 -9.61 -23.86 8.82
CA SER A 167 -9.91 -23.05 10.01
C SER A 167 -9.61 -21.58 9.79
N ASN A 168 -10.46 -20.71 10.37
CA ASN A 168 -10.28 -19.27 10.30
C ASN A 168 -9.48 -18.78 11.51
N HIS A 169 -8.21 -18.48 11.28
CA HIS A 169 -7.27 -18.06 12.31
C HIS A 169 -7.07 -16.53 12.38
N PHE A 170 -7.52 -15.78 11.38
CA PHE A 170 -7.21 -14.35 11.24
C PHE A 170 -8.10 -13.42 12.08
N THR A 171 -8.85 -13.95 13.02
CA THR A 171 -9.70 -13.18 13.93
C THR A 171 -8.92 -12.27 14.89
N SER A 172 -7.64 -12.60 15.14
CA SER A 172 -6.72 -11.81 15.95
C SER A 172 -6.23 -10.53 15.27
N ILE A 173 -6.39 -10.39 13.94
CA ILE A 173 -6.05 -9.17 13.21
C ILE A 173 -7.21 -8.17 13.30
N LYS A 174 -6.92 -6.96 13.75
CA LYS A 174 -7.88 -5.85 13.91
C LYS A 174 -7.38 -4.61 13.17
N TYR A 175 -8.34 -3.78 12.73
CA TYR A 175 -8.08 -2.55 11.98
C TYR A 175 -8.24 -1.29 12.83
N GLY A 176 -8.53 -1.47 14.10
CA GLY A 176 -8.67 -0.44 15.10
C GLY A 176 -8.48 -1.02 16.48
N TYR A 177 -8.08 -0.18 17.41
CA TYR A 177 -7.90 -0.55 18.81
C TYR A 177 -9.23 -0.42 19.56
N HIS A 178 -9.46 -1.31 20.49
CA HIS A 178 -10.55 -1.23 21.47
C HIS A 178 -9.95 -1.29 22.88
N GLU A 179 -10.51 -0.51 23.79
CA GLU A 179 -10.00 -0.32 25.17
C GLU A 179 -9.80 -1.62 25.97
N ASN A 180 -10.51 -2.67 25.61
CA ASN A 180 -10.42 -3.97 26.27
C ASN A 180 -9.38 -4.91 25.67
N GLN A 181 -8.65 -4.49 24.63
CA GLN A 181 -7.63 -5.31 23.97
C GLN A 181 -6.32 -5.20 24.72
N LYS A 182 -5.80 -6.35 25.13
CA LYS A 182 -4.48 -6.50 25.73
C LYS A 182 -3.52 -7.16 24.73
N ASN A 183 -2.23 -7.07 24.99
CA ASN A 183 -1.19 -7.71 24.18
C ASN A 183 -1.28 -7.31 22.69
N CYS A 184 -1.43 -6.02 22.42
CA CYS A 184 -1.49 -5.53 21.04
C CYS A 184 -0.10 -5.51 20.41
N ARG A 185 -0.03 -5.91 19.13
CA ARG A 185 1.17 -5.84 18.28
C ARG A 185 0.83 -5.11 17.00
N ILE A 186 1.73 -4.25 16.53
CA ILE A 186 1.51 -3.47 15.32
C ILE A 186 2.20 -4.13 14.14
N ILE A 187 1.46 -4.33 13.06
CA ILE A 187 2.00 -4.74 11.77
C ILE A 187 2.25 -3.48 10.94
N TYR A 188 3.51 -3.21 10.62
CA TYR A 188 3.88 -2.07 9.78
C TYR A 188 3.56 -2.33 8.33
N ALA A 189 2.96 -1.31 7.70
CA ALA A 189 2.62 -1.35 6.31
C ALA A 189 2.81 0.05 5.69
N ASP A 190 3.03 0.15 4.39
CA ASP A 190 3.27 1.43 3.73
C ASP A 190 1.98 2.26 3.64
N LYS A 191 2.00 3.46 4.24
CA LYS A 191 0.89 4.42 4.18
C LYS A 191 1.01 5.40 3.01
N ASN A 192 2.20 5.53 2.43
CA ASN A 192 2.47 6.48 1.35
C ASN A 192 1.97 5.98 0.00
N ILE A 193 1.47 4.75 -0.05
CA ILE A 193 0.76 4.25 -1.22
C ILE A 193 -0.63 4.89 -1.19
N LEU A 194 -0.79 5.94 -1.97
CA LEU A 194 -2.05 6.66 -2.14
C LEU A 194 -3.19 5.66 -2.40
N ALA A 195 -4.35 5.89 -1.80
CA ALA A 195 -5.45 4.92 -1.72
C ALA A 195 -5.83 4.31 -3.09
N ASN A 196 -5.76 5.07 -4.18
CA ASN A 196 -6.03 4.58 -5.54
C ASN A 196 -4.90 3.70 -6.10
N ARG A 197 -3.64 4.04 -5.88
CA ARG A 197 -2.49 3.18 -6.22
C ARG A 197 -2.47 1.92 -5.37
N TYR A 198 -2.87 2.04 -4.12
CA TYR A 198 -2.88 0.94 -3.17
C TYR A 198 -3.91 -0.13 -3.56
N ASN A 199 -5.15 0.28 -3.88
CA ASN A 199 -6.17 -0.64 -4.37
C ASN A 199 -5.71 -1.33 -5.66
N ASN A 200 -5.13 -0.60 -6.61
CA ASN A 200 -4.57 -1.18 -7.83
C ASN A 200 -3.38 -2.11 -7.53
N THR A 201 -2.52 -1.79 -6.56
CA THR A 201 -1.38 -2.64 -6.19
C THR A 201 -1.85 -3.91 -5.49
N ILE A 202 -2.83 -3.82 -4.59
CA ILE A 202 -3.43 -5.00 -3.95
C ILE A 202 -4.22 -5.82 -4.97
N GLU A 203 -5.01 -5.18 -5.85
CA GLU A 203 -5.75 -5.89 -6.91
C GLU A 203 -4.79 -6.57 -7.89
N ASN A 204 -3.71 -5.92 -8.27
CA ASN A 204 -2.66 -6.53 -9.10
C ASN A 204 -1.93 -7.65 -8.35
N LEU A 205 -1.63 -7.48 -7.06
CA LEU A 205 -1.06 -8.54 -6.23
C LEU A 205 -2.02 -9.72 -6.09
N VAL A 206 -3.27 -9.46 -5.74
CA VAL A 206 -4.31 -10.50 -5.64
C VAL A 206 -4.54 -11.15 -7.01
N SER A 207 -4.55 -10.40 -8.10
CA SER A 207 -4.68 -10.92 -9.45
C SER A 207 -3.45 -11.73 -9.87
N ASN A 208 -2.25 -11.24 -9.61
CA ASN A 208 -0.99 -11.94 -9.88
C ASN A 208 -0.83 -13.20 -9.01
N LEU A 209 -1.29 -13.13 -7.77
CA LEU A 209 -1.31 -14.26 -6.86
C LEU A 209 -2.41 -15.28 -7.21
N ASN A 210 -3.52 -14.85 -7.83
CA ASN A 210 -4.64 -15.68 -8.27
C ASN A 210 -4.54 -16.14 -9.73
N CYS A 211 -3.49 -15.76 -10.49
CA CYS A 211 -3.29 -16.25 -11.85
C CYS A 211 -3.35 -17.78 -11.87
N LYS A 212 -4.19 -18.30 -12.75
CA LYS A 212 -4.69 -19.71 -12.82
C LYS A 212 -3.64 -20.83 -12.71
N ASN A 213 -2.35 -20.51 -12.69
CA ASN A 213 -1.25 -21.49 -12.60
C ASN A 213 -0.31 -21.30 -11.40
N ASN A 214 -0.48 -20.27 -10.56
CA ASN A 214 0.42 -20.01 -9.42
C ASN A 214 -0.40 -19.75 -8.16
N ASN A 215 -0.50 -20.74 -7.28
CA ASN A 215 -1.08 -20.62 -5.93
C ASN A 215 -0.12 -19.89 -4.97
N ASN A 216 0.37 -18.71 -5.35
CA ASN A 216 1.40 -17.98 -4.59
C ASN A 216 0.98 -17.61 -3.14
N PHE A 217 -0.31 -17.65 -2.82
CA PHE A 217 -0.78 -17.49 -1.43
C PHE A 217 -0.48 -18.69 -0.54
N LEU A 218 -0.51 -19.90 -1.10
CA LEU A 218 -0.12 -21.10 -0.36
C LEU A 218 1.37 -21.00 0.01
N ASP A 219 2.22 -20.58 -0.92
CA ASP A 219 3.64 -20.33 -0.67
C ASP A 219 3.85 -19.29 0.45
N LEU A 220 3.05 -18.19 0.45
CA LEU A 220 3.09 -17.17 1.50
C LEU A 220 2.80 -17.78 2.88
N PHE A 221 1.78 -18.62 3.00
CA PHE A 221 1.44 -19.26 4.26
C PHE A 221 2.54 -20.20 4.74
N ILE A 222 3.07 -21.03 3.84
CA ILE A 222 4.13 -22.00 4.19
C ILE A 222 5.43 -21.27 4.57
N VAL A 223 5.80 -20.22 3.83
CA VAL A 223 6.95 -19.38 4.20
C VAL A 223 6.69 -18.67 5.53
N GLY A 224 5.47 -18.23 5.80
CA GLY A 224 5.09 -17.68 7.11
C GLY A 224 5.29 -18.69 8.24
N VAL A 225 4.79 -19.89 8.08
CA VAL A 225 4.98 -21.00 9.05
C VAL A 225 6.45 -21.33 9.25
N TYR A 226 7.24 -21.37 8.16
CA TYR A 226 8.68 -21.56 8.23
C TYR A 226 9.37 -20.48 9.08
N TYR A 227 9.03 -19.18 8.88
CA TYR A 227 9.59 -18.10 9.68
C TYR A 227 9.15 -18.18 11.14
N SER A 228 7.88 -18.47 11.41
CA SER A 228 7.38 -18.67 12.76
C SER A 228 8.09 -19.82 13.49
N ASN A 229 8.34 -20.93 12.81
CA ASN A 229 9.08 -22.05 13.40
C ASN A 229 10.56 -21.72 13.62
N ARG A 230 11.18 -20.96 12.70
CA ARG A 230 12.59 -20.56 12.78
C ARG A 230 12.87 -19.59 13.93
N TYR A 231 11.95 -18.66 14.19
CA TYR A 231 12.14 -17.57 15.18
C TYR A 231 11.31 -17.76 16.44
N GLU A 232 10.62 -18.89 16.58
CA GLU A 232 9.66 -19.22 17.64
C GLU A 232 8.35 -18.42 17.54
N ASN A 233 8.40 -17.09 17.43
CA ASN A 233 7.26 -16.20 17.24
C ASN A 233 7.70 -14.80 16.78
N GLY A 234 6.73 -13.90 16.51
CA GLY A 234 6.97 -12.53 16.07
C GLY A 234 7.75 -11.68 17.06
N ASP A 235 7.50 -11.82 18.36
CA ASP A 235 8.21 -11.04 19.40
C ASP A 235 9.68 -11.45 19.48
N ARG A 236 9.98 -12.73 19.40
CA ARG A 236 11.35 -13.27 19.33
C ARG A 236 12.07 -12.83 18.06
N PHE A 237 11.35 -12.80 16.94
CA PHE A 237 11.89 -12.26 15.69
C PHE A 237 12.35 -10.80 15.88
N LEU A 238 11.52 -9.94 16.47
CA LEU A 238 11.84 -8.54 16.70
C LEU A 238 13.05 -8.38 17.65
N SER A 239 13.13 -9.21 18.69
CA SER A 239 14.23 -9.17 19.66
C SER A 239 15.57 -9.66 19.10
N SER A 240 15.56 -10.50 18.05
CA SER A 240 16.76 -11.12 17.47
C SER A 240 17.44 -10.27 16.39
N HIS A 241 16.79 -9.21 15.92
CA HIS A 241 17.34 -8.36 14.88
C HIS A 241 17.86 -7.06 15.48
N ASP A 242 19.19 -6.87 15.41
CA ASP A 242 19.86 -5.58 15.61
C ASP A 242 19.35 -4.59 14.59
N CYS A 243 18.26 -3.92 14.91
CA CYS A 243 17.68 -2.96 13.99
C CYS A 243 17.82 -1.56 14.59
N GLU A 244 17.99 -0.56 13.74
CA GLU A 244 17.41 0.79 13.87
C GLU A 244 15.99 0.73 14.46
N ALA A 245 15.48 -0.48 14.60
CA ALA A 245 14.25 -0.93 15.19
C ALA A 245 14.22 -0.96 16.72
N GLU A 246 15.26 -0.74 17.49
CA GLU A 246 15.08 -0.71 18.95
C GLU A 246 14.06 0.36 19.36
N THR A 247 14.10 1.53 18.76
CA THR A 247 13.07 2.55 18.93
C THR A 247 11.74 2.19 18.29
N ARG A 248 11.74 1.46 17.19
CA ARG A 248 10.52 1.04 16.48
C ARG A 248 9.95 -0.26 17.04
N ALA A 249 10.79 -1.20 17.45
CA ALA A 249 10.36 -2.43 18.12
C ALA A 249 9.65 -2.11 19.46
N SER A 250 10.12 -1.13 20.22
CA SER A 250 9.43 -0.69 21.43
C SER A 250 8.06 -0.08 21.18
N ILE A 251 7.79 0.41 19.97
CA ILE A 251 6.48 0.92 19.54
C ILE A 251 5.62 -0.23 18.99
N MET A 252 6.22 -1.29 18.46
CA MET A 252 5.52 -2.48 17.97
C MET A 252 4.92 -3.33 19.09
N LEU A 253 5.57 -3.35 20.23
CA LEU A 253 5.14 -4.06 21.44
C LEU A 253 4.33 -3.10 22.31
N ILE A 254 3.05 -2.91 22.01
CA ILE A 254 2.21 -1.99 22.77
C ILE A 254 1.34 -2.79 23.70
N ASP A 255 1.61 -2.61 24.99
CA ASP A 255 0.75 -3.15 26.03
C ASP A 255 -0.45 -2.25 26.31
N ASP A 256 -0.35 -0.92 26.02
CA ASP A 256 -1.40 0.06 26.28
C ASP A 256 -1.36 1.23 25.29
N ILE A 257 -2.54 1.67 24.85
CA ILE A 257 -2.73 2.85 24.00
C ILE A 257 -2.27 4.14 24.69
N HIS A 258 -2.41 4.22 26.00
CA HIS A 258 -1.98 5.40 26.76
C HIS A 258 -0.51 5.73 26.51
N THR A 259 0.33 4.71 26.32
CA THR A 259 1.74 4.87 26.00
C THR A 259 1.98 5.56 24.65
N ILE A 260 1.17 5.23 23.61
CA ILE A 260 1.31 5.90 22.30
C ILE A 260 0.83 7.35 22.39
N ILE A 261 -0.28 7.58 23.11
CA ILE A 261 -0.82 8.93 23.28
C ILE A 261 0.15 9.79 24.09
N ASP A 262 0.80 9.24 25.11
CA ASP A 262 1.83 9.96 25.87
C ASP A 262 3.05 10.31 25.02
N LYS A 263 3.50 9.40 24.14
CA LYS A 263 4.53 9.70 23.15
C LYS A 263 4.07 10.77 22.17
N PHE A 264 2.83 10.70 21.67
CA PHE A 264 2.25 11.74 20.82
C PHE A 264 2.28 13.11 21.50
N ILE A 265 1.78 13.19 22.74
CA ILE A 265 1.79 14.44 23.52
C ILE A 265 3.23 14.94 23.70
N GLY A 266 4.16 14.07 24.09
CA GLY A 266 5.56 14.46 24.31
C GLY A 266 6.31 14.94 23.08
N VAL A 267 5.97 14.40 21.89
CA VAL A 267 6.67 14.73 20.62
C VAL A 267 6.00 15.86 19.85
N SER A 268 4.66 15.87 19.80
CA SER A 268 3.89 16.73 18.90
C SER A 268 3.29 17.97 19.57
N ILE A 269 3.19 17.98 20.91
CA ILE A 269 2.50 19.01 21.67
C ILE A 269 3.48 19.69 22.62
N GLU A 270 3.46 21.01 22.63
CA GLU A 270 4.23 21.86 23.55
C GLU A 270 3.27 22.56 24.50
N ARG A 271 3.58 22.56 25.79
CA ARG A 271 2.83 23.33 26.78
C ARG A 271 3.31 24.78 26.78
N SER A 272 2.39 25.70 26.78
CA SER A 272 2.74 27.12 26.94
C SER A 272 3.26 27.37 28.34
N GLN A 273 4.35 28.14 28.44
CA GLN A 273 4.91 28.60 29.72
C GLN A 273 4.35 29.96 30.13
N SER A 274 3.38 30.50 29.39
CA SER A 274 2.78 31.82 29.69
C SER A 274 1.88 31.77 30.92
N PRO A 275 1.77 32.89 31.68
CA PRO A 275 0.85 32.99 32.81
C PRO A 275 -0.59 32.70 32.43
N ILE A 276 -1.36 32.22 33.39
CA ILE A 276 -2.75 31.71 33.23
C ILE A 276 -3.68 32.70 32.51
N ASP A 277 -3.50 33.99 32.64
CA ASP A 277 -4.34 35.02 32.01
C ASP A 277 -4.15 35.20 30.49
N GLU A 278 -3.04 34.71 29.91
CA GLU A 278 -2.78 34.73 28.46
C GLU A 278 -3.02 33.38 27.77
N THR A 279 -3.33 32.33 28.52
CA THR A 279 -3.51 30.95 28.01
C THR A 279 -4.79 30.79 27.17
N ASP A 280 -5.77 31.67 27.32
CA ASP A 280 -7.02 31.67 26.51
C ASP A 280 -6.79 31.88 25.02
N ASN A 281 -5.63 32.47 24.64
CA ASN A 281 -5.26 32.69 23.25
C ASN A 281 -4.50 31.53 22.62
N ILE A 282 -3.96 30.58 23.43
CA ILE A 282 -3.17 29.46 22.94
C ILE A 282 -4.02 28.20 23.01
N LYS A 283 -4.59 27.81 21.88
CA LYS A 283 -5.51 26.69 21.78
C LYS A 283 -5.36 25.92 20.50
N ILE A 284 -5.65 24.62 20.56
CA ILE A 284 -5.68 23.71 19.42
C ILE A 284 -7.12 23.20 19.24
N THR A 285 -7.70 23.39 18.07
CA THR A 285 -9.02 22.83 17.76
C THR A 285 -8.98 21.30 17.70
N SER A 286 -10.08 20.65 18.01
CA SER A 286 -10.17 19.19 17.90
C SER A 286 -9.81 18.67 16.50
N LYS A 287 -10.18 19.42 15.45
CA LYS A 287 -9.82 19.06 14.05
C LYS A 287 -8.31 19.13 13.82
N ASN A 288 -7.64 20.16 14.32
CA ASN A 288 -6.19 20.28 14.23
C ASN A 288 -5.48 19.22 15.08
N MET A 289 -5.99 18.90 16.26
CA MET A 289 -5.46 17.83 17.12
C MET A 289 -5.51 16.46 16.43
N GLN A 290 -6.64 16.15 15.78
CA GLN A 290 -6.79 14.92 15.00
C GLN A 290 -5.83 14.88 13.80
N TYR A 291 -5.59 16.02 13.15
CA TYR A 291 -4.62 16.10 12.06
C TYR A 291 -3.19 15.92 12.56
N LEU A 292 -2.81 16.53 13.69
CA LEU A 292 -1.51 16.32 14.33
C LEU A 292 -1.31 14.86 14.72
N TRP A 293 -2.36 14.19 15.23
CA TRP A 293 -2.35 12.76 15.49
C TRP A 293 -2.12 11.94 14.20
N LYS A 294 -2.82 12.27 13.12
CA LYS A 294 -2.60 11.63 11.81
C LYS A 294 -1.14 11.79 11.35
N LEU A 295 -0.58 13.00 11.47
CA LEU A 295 0.83 13.25 11.13
C LEU A 295 1.79 12.45 12.01
N PHE A 296 1.54 12.39 13.32
CA PHE A 296 2.34 11.58 14.24
C PHE A 296 2.34 10.11 13.86
N LEU A 297 1.16 9.55 13.57
CA LEU A 297 1.05 8.16 13.10
C LEU A 297 1.82 7.94 11.79
N THR A 298 1.78 8.91 10.87
CA THR A 298 2.51 8.83 9.61
C THR A 298 4.02 8.92 9.80
N ASP A 299 4.50 9.87 10.59
CA ASP A 299 5.93 10.06 10.88
C ASP A 299 6.56 8.82 11.57
N HIS A 300 5.76 8.11 12.36
CA HIS A 300 6.19 6.90 13.06
C HIS A 300 5.82 5.60 12.35
N ASN A 301 5.26 5.68 11.13
CA ASN A 301 4.78 4.52 10.36
C ASN A 301 3.80 3.63 11.15
N LEU A 302 3.00 4.24 12.01
CA LEU A 302 1.97 3.53 12.75
C LEU A 302 0.70 3.38 11.91
N PRO A 303 -0.03 2.26 12.02
CA PRO A 303 -1.32 2.11 11.34
C PRO A 303 -2.30 3.19 11.80
N ASN A 304 -3.21 3.58 10.91
CA ASN A 304 -4.30 4.49 11.28
C ASN A 304 -5.27 3.76 12.19
N ILE A 305 -4.96 3.79 13.46
CA ILE A 305 -5.78 3.19 14.50
C ILE A 305 -6.98 4.13 14.69
N ASN A 306 -8.17 3.63 14.40
CA ASN A 306 -9.40 4.42 14.40
C ASN A 306 -9.86 4.70 15.84
N PHE A 307 -9.27 5.74 16.46
CA PHE A 307 -9.47 6.09 17.87
C PHE A 307 -10.27 7.37 18.10
N VAL A 308 -10.99 7.87 17.13
CA VAL A 308 -11.53 9.24 17.23
C VAL A 308 -12.20 9.50 18.59
N ASN A 309 -12.97 8.55 19.09
CA ASN A 309 -13.62 8.71 20.39
C ASN A 309 -12.68 8.41 21.57
N SER A 310 -11.91 7.34 21.52
CA SER A 310 -10.96 6.97 22.58
C SER A 310 -9.82 7.96 22.69
N LEU A 311 -9.28 8.44 21.58
CA LEU A 311 -8.27 9.50 21.56
C LEU A 311 -8.79 10.77 22.25
N LYS A 312 -10.01 11.20 21.91
CA LYS A 312 -10.64 12.38 22.49
C LYS A 312 -10.83 12.23 23.99
N MET A 313 -11.25 11.05 24.47
CA MET A 313 -11.42 10.76 25.90
C MET A 313 -10.08 10.80 26.65
N VAL A 314 -9.05 10.13 26.14
CA VAL A 314 -7.73 10.09 26.76
C VAL A 314 -7.06 11.46 26.74
N LEU A 315 -7.16 12.20 25.64
CA LEU A 315 -6.60 13.56 25.56
C LEU A 315 -7.26 14.51 26.54
N ARG A 316 -8.60 14.43 26.71
CA ARG A 316 -9.35 15.25 27.68
C ARG A 316 -9.00 14.94 29.15
N SER A 317 -8.53 13.73 29.44
CA SER A 317 -8.06 13.39 30.79
C SER A 317 -6.65 13.91 31.08
N LYS A 318 -5.89 14.32 30.04
CA LYS A 318 -4.47 14.74 30.15
C LYS A 318 -4.23 16.21 29.82
N ILE A 319 -5.16 16.86 29.13
CA ILE A 319 -5.06 18.23 28.62
C ILE A 319 -6.38 18.96 28.86
N ASP A 320 -6.31 20.18 29.33
CA ASP A 320 -7.48 21.01 29.56
C ASP A 320 -8.27 21.23 28.25
N TYR A 321 -9.58 21.03 28.32
CA TYR A 321 -10.45 21.04 27.14
C TYR A 321 -11.72 21.86 27.38
N SER A 322 -12.00 22.77 26.44
CA SER A 322 -13.26 23.51 26.40
C SER A 322 -14.27 22.81 25.50
N GLN A 323 -15.40 22.38 26.08
CA GLN A 323 -16.48 21.74 25.32
C GLN A 323 -17.22 22.72 24.43
N GLU A 324 -17.38 23.97 24.87
CA GLU A 324 -18.10 25.01 24.12
C GLU A 324 -17.38 25.37 22.81
N GLN A 325 -16.05 25.42 22.84
CA GLN A 325 -15.22 25.82 21.69
C GLN A 325 -14.66 24.61 20.93
N ASP A 326 -14.85 23.38 21.40
CA ASP A 326 -14.21 22.14 20.90
C ASP A 326 -12.69 22.32 20.73
N THR A 327 -12.01 22.87 21.76
CA THR A 327 -10.60 23.20 21.74
C THR A 327 -9.85 22.72 22.98
N TYR A 328 -8.59 22.37 22.80
CA TYR A 328 -7.62 22.07 23.86
C TYR A 328 -6.87 23.35 24.21
N LEU A 329 -6.75 23.63 25.52
CA LEU A 329 -6.23 24.90 26.04
C LEU A 329 -4.79 24.79 26.53
N GLY A 330 -4.05 25.90 26.50
CA GLY A 330 -2.70 26.02 27.06
C GLY A 330 -1.62 25.20 26.34
N ILE A 331 -1.92 24.77 25.12
CA ILE A 331 -1.02 23.93 24.32
C ILE A 331 -0.86 24.45 22.88
N THR A 332 0.31 24.19 22.32
CA THR A 332 0.65 24.49 20.92
C THR A 332 1.41 23.34 20.26
N SER A 333 1.72 23.45 18.98
CA SER A 333 2.55 22.53 18.22
C SER A 333 3.38 23.25 17.19
N LYS A 334 4.61 22.80 16.95
CA LYS A 334 5.51 23.35 15.91
C LYS A 334 4.92 23.23 14.50
N LYS A 335 3.99 22.30 14.27
CA LYS A 335 3.34 22.10 12.97
C LYS A 335 2.13 23.01 12.74
N LEU A 336 1.58 23.64 13.79
CA LEU A 336 0.38 24.50 13.69
C LEU A 336 0.57 25.73 12.81
N PRO A 337 1.69 26.49 12.86
CA PRO A 337 1.88 27.64 12.00
C PRO A 337 1.79 27.29 10.51
N PHE A 338 2.33 26.15 10.12
CA PHE A 338 2.23 25.66 8.74
C PHE A 338 0.78 25.37 8.34
N ILE A 339 0.05 24.65 9.19
CA ILE A 339 -1.36 24.31 8.97
C ILE A 339 -2.21 25.58 8.87
N SER A 340 -2.09 26.48 9.84
CA SER A 340 -2.88 27.72 9.90
C SER A 340 -2.61 28.64 8.71
N ASN A 341 -1.33 28.80 8.33
CA ASN A 341 -0.96 29.59 7.17
C ASN A 341 -1.48 28.98 5.87
N PHE A 342 -1.47 27.65 5.73
CA PHE A 342 -2.04 27.02 4.55
C PHE A 342 -3.55 27.19 4.46
N LEU A 343 -4.27 27.03 5.57
CA LEU A 343 -5.72 27.24 5.60
C LEU A 343 -6.08 28.70 5.29
N GLU A 344 -5.33 29.67 5.81
CA GLU A 344 -5.50 31.07 5.50
C GLU A 344 -5.22 31.37 4.03
N PHE A 345 -4.11 30.89 3.49
CA PHE A 345 -3.79 30.97 2.06
C PHE A 345 -4.91 30.43 1.20
N TRP A 346 -5.35 29.20 1.47
CA TRP A 346 -6.40 28.56 0.70
C TRP A 346 -7.70 29.34 0.71
N ASN A 347 -8.17 29.73 1.88
CA ASN A 347 -9.43 30.44 2.04
C ASN A 347 -9.41 31.86 1.45
N THR A 348 -8.23 32.51 1.39
CA THR A 348 -8.11 33.88 0.86
C THR A 348 -7.79 33.93 -0.63
N THR A 349 -7.12 32.89 -1.18
CA THR A 349 -6.57 32.96 -2.55
C THR A 349 -7.18 31.95 -3.51
N ILE A 350 -7.84 30.89 -3.04
CA ILE A 350 -8.43 29.88 -3.89
C ILE A 350 -9.96 30.02 -3.93
N LYS A 351 -10.50 30.03 -5.13
CA LYS A 351 -11.94 30.01 -5.38
C LYS A 351 -12.34 28.74 -6.09
N TYR A 352 -13.49 28.20 -5.72
CA TYR A 352 -14.12 27.11 -6.46
C TYR A 352 -14.83 27.71 -7.68
N SER A 353 -14.58 27.13 -8.85
CA SER A 353 -15.33 27.45 -10.06
C SER A 353 -16.75 26.91 -9.89
N SER A 354 -17.69 27.76 -9.50
CA SER A 354 -19.10 27.42 -9.59
C SER A 354 -19.44 27.34 -11.08
N LYS A 355 -20.12 26.27 -11.53
CA LYS A 355 -20.77 26.22 -12.83
C LYS A 355 -21.81 27.32 -12.89
N CYS A 356 -21.40 28.53 -13.26
CA CYS A 356 -22.33 29.57 -13.65
C CYS A 356 -22.87 29.17 -15.03
N ILE A 357 -24.13 28.73 -15.05
CA ILE A 357 -24.95 28.66 -16.25
C ILE A 357 -25.06 30.10 -16.81
N GLN A 358 -24.11 30.49 -17.61
CA GLN A 358 -24.22 31.67 -18.47
C GLN A 358 -24.38 31.17 -19.90
N GLU A 359 -25.31 31.80 -20.61
CA GLU A 359 -25.87 31.38 -21.88
C GLU A 359 -24.92 31.41 -23.11
N ASP A 360 -23.63 31.67 -22.92
CA ASP A 360 -22.64 31.61 -23.99
C ASP A 360 -21.83 30.31 -23.94
N GLU A 361 -22.27 29.30 -24.70
CA GLU A 361 -21.66 27.98 -24.77
C GLU A 361 -20.15 27.98 -25.09
N LYS A 362 -19.65 28.93 -25.90
CA LYS A 362 -18.21 29.01 -26.25
C LYS A 362 -17.30 29.44 -25.10
N ILE A 363 -17.81 30.30 -24.20
CA ILE A 363 -17.05 30.74 -23.02
C ILE A 363 -17.09 29.64 -21.93
N ASN A 364 -18.17 28.88 -21.86
CA ASN A 364 -18.33 27.79 -20.90
C ASN A 364 -17.36 26.62 -21.18
N GLU A 365 -17.10 26.25 -22.43
CA GLU A 365 -16.07 25.22 -22.74
C GLU A 365 -14.65 25.65 -22.39
N LEU A 366 -14.32 26.96 -22.44
CA LEU A 366 -13.02 27.48 -22.00
C LEU A 366 -12.89 27.59 -20.47
N ILE A 367 -14.01 27.68 -19.76
CA ILE A 367 -14.06 27.77 -18.28
C ILE A 367 -14.05 26.35 -17.64
N GLU A 368 -14.42 25.30 -18.38
CA GLU A 368 -14.49 23.92 -17.86
C GLU A 368 -13.13 23.33 -17.46
N ASP A 369 -12.01 23.93 -17.85
CA ASP A 369 -10.65 23.44 -17.54
C ASP A 369 -9.88 24.33 -16.53
N THR A 370 -10.55 24.88 -15.52
CA THR A 370 -9.86 25.56 -14.43
C THR A 370 -9.30 24.54 -13.44
N ASN A 371 -8.14 24.01 -13.77
CA ASN A 371 -7.41 23.08 -12.92
C ASN A 371 -6.06 23.68 -12.54
N LEU A 372 -5.65 23.47 -11.30
CA LEU A 372 -4.31 23.83 -10.84
C LEU A 372 -3.51 22.55 -10.58
N GLU A 373 -2.26 22.54 -11.02
CA GLU A 373 -1.32 21.48 -10.63
C GLU A 373 -0.92 21.68 -9.15
N ILE A 374 -0.70 20.58 -8.44
CA ILE A 374 -0.27 20.65 -7.03
C ILE A 374 1.06 21.39 -6.90
N SER A 375 1.98 21.20 -7.86
CA SER A 375 3.22 21.96 -7.96
C SER A 375 2.99 23.48 -8.04
N GLU A 376 1.95 23.91 -8.74
CA GLU A 376 1.57 25.33 -8.83
C GLU A 376 1.04 25.85 -7.48
N ILE A 377 0.22 25.06 -6.78
CA ILE A 377 -0.25 25.42 -5.43
C ILE A 377 0.94 25.55 -4.46
N VAL A 378 1.93 24.68 -4.54
CA VAL A 378 3.16 24.79 -3.73
C VAL A 378 3.88 26.12 -3.99
N ILE A 379 3.99 26.52 -5.26
CA ILE A 379 4.65 27.77 -5.64
C ILE A 379 3.84 28.99 -5.16
N LEU A 380 2.52 28.97 -5.39
CA LEU A 380 1.61 30.03 -4.96
C LEU A 380 1.63 30.21 -3.44
N PHE A 381 1.61 29.10 -2.69
CA PHE A 381 1.67 29.14 -1.23
C PHE A 381 3.01 29.70 -0.72
N LYS A 382 4.13 29.28 -1.30
CA LYS A 382 5.45 29.83 -0.96
C LYS A 382 5.52 31.34 -1.23
N GLN A 383 4.95 31.82 -2.33
CA GLN A 383 4.89 33.23 -2.63
C GLN A 383 4.00 33.96 -1.64
N TRP A 384 2.81 33.45 -1.32
CA TRP A 384 1.91 34.03 -0.36
C TRP A 384 2.55 34.18 1.03
N LEU A 385 3.31 33.17 1.47
CA LEU A 385 4.09 33.20 2.71
C LEU A 385 5.10 34.38 2.69
N ASN A 386 5.82 34.54 1.60
CA ASN A 386 6.80 35.63 1.45
C ASN A 386 6.14 37.02 1.44
N GLU A 387 5.02 37.17 0.74
CA GLU A 387 4.29 38.44 0.65
C GLU A 387 3.66 38.84 1.99
N ASN A 388 3.24 37.87 2.80
CA ASN A 388 2.63 38.11 4.12
C ASN A 388 3.65 38.07 5.26
N ALA A 389 4.97 38.02 4.96
CA ALA A 389 6.07 37.93 5.95
C ALA A 389 5.87 36.80 6.99
N LYS A 390 5.23 35.71 6.59
CA LYS A 390 4.95 34.55 7.46
C LYS A 390 6.09 33.54 7.36
N ASN A 391 6.80 33.34 8.46
CA ASN A 391 7.87 32.34 8.54
C ASN A 391 7.30 30.98 8.95
N VAL A 392 7.51 29.99 8.13
CA VAL A 392 7.28 28.58 8.47
C VAL A 392 8.65 27.95 8.68
N SER A 393 9.19 28.12 9.90
CA SER A 393 10.46 27.51 10.29
C SER A 393 10.26 26.00 10.47
N ASN A 394 11.15 25.19 9.86
CA ASN A 394 11.29 23.75 10.06
C ASN A 394 10.28 22.80 9.40
N VAL A 395 9.45 23.25 8.45
CA VAL A 395 8.58 22.34 7.68
C VAL A 395 8.95 22.42 6.20
N SER A 396 9.29 21.30 5.60
CA SER A 396 9.49 21.22 4.15
C SER A 396 8.12 21.25 3.45
N ILE A 397 7.87 22.27 2.64
CA ILE A 397 6.65 22.38 1.83
C ILE A 397 6.83 21.48 0.60
N THR A 398 6.20 20.31 0.64
CA THR A 398 6.21 19.31 -0.44
C THR A 398 4.82 19.15 -1.04
N GLU A 399 4.75 18.59 -2.25
CA GLU A 399 3.47 18.29 -2.90
C GLU A 399 2.62 17.34 -2.03
N ASN A 400 3.23 16.31 -1.46
CA ASN A 400 2.54 15.35 -0.58
C ASN A 400 1.94 16.04 0.66
N SER A 401 2.67 16.98 1.28
CA SER A 401 2.16 17.70 2.45
C SER A 401 0.95 18.59 2.11
N ILE A 402 0.92 19.14 0.90
CA ILE A 402 -0.21 19.94 0.41
C ILE A 402 -1.41 19.06 0.07
N ILE A 403 -1.20 17.92 -0.60
CA ILE A 403 -2.25 16.93 -0.87
C ILE A 403 -2.90 16.46 0.44
N ASP A 404 -2.09 16.14 1.43
CA ASP A 404 -2.57 15.69 2.75
C ASP A 404 -3.43 16.74 3.45
N LEU A 405 -3.03 18.03 3.39
CA LEU A 405 -3.80 19.13 3.95
C LEU A 405 -5.13 19.32 3.20
N ILE A 406 -5.10 19.35 1.88
CA ILE A 406 -6.29 19.52 1.06
C ILE A 406 -7.28 18.39 1.32
N THR A 407 -6.81 17.15 1.24
CA THR A 407 -7.66 15.96 1.44
C THR A 407 -8.28 15.93 2.84
N TYR A 408 -7.57 16.41 3.86
CA TYR A 408 -8.05 16.39 5.23
C TYR A 408 -9.03 17.54 5.55
N TYR A 409 -8.73 18.77 5.11
CA TYR A 409 -9.49 19.95 5.48
C TYR A 409 -10.62 20.29 4.50
N TYR A 410 -10.52 19.84 3.24
CA TYR A 410 -11.42 20.19 2.14
C TYR A 410 -11.97 18.95 1.43
N GLU A 411 -12.90 18.24 2.08
CA GLU A 411 -13.46 16.96 1.63
C GLU A 411 -14.15 17.00 0.25
N GLY A 412 -14.53 18.18 -0.24
CA GLY A 412 -15.19 18.35 -1.54
C GLY A 412 -14.24 18.56 -2.73
N VAL A 413 -12.94 18.65 -2.48
CA VAL A 413 -11.95 18.91 -3.53
C VAL A 413 -11.58 17.62 -4.25
N GLN A 414 -11.73 17.62 -5.57
CA GLN A 414 -11.35 16.49 -6.41
C GLN A 414 -9.89 16.63 -6.84
N ILE A 415 -9.09 15.63 -6.58
CA ILE A 415 -7.69 15.51 -7.01
C ILE A 415 -7.61 14.36 -8.01
N GLU A 416 -7.10 14.62 -9.21
CA GLU A 416 -6.93 13.65 -10.28
C GLU A 416 -5.44 13.35 -10.49
N GLU A 417 -5.12 12.05 -10.64
CA GLU A 417 -3.75 11.54 -10.82
C GLU A 417 -2.74 12.01 -9.74
N ASP A 418 -3.20 12.41 -8.56
CA ASP A 418 -2.40 13.04 -7.50
C ASP A 418 -1.61 14.26 -7.97
N LYS A 419 -2.04 14.88 -9.04
CA LYS A 419 -1.35 15.98 -9.70
C LYS A 419 -2.22 17.17 -9.95
N TYR A 420 -3.47 16.97 -10.31
CA TYR A 420 -4.38 18.03 -10.71
C TYR A 420 -5.51 18.21 -9.72
N ILE A 421 -5.73 19.44 -9.27
CA ILE A 421 -6.89 19.83 -8.47
C ILE A 421 -7.92 20.44 -9.40
N LEU A 422 -9.10 19.82 -9.44
CA LEU A 422 -10.14 20.19 -10.39
C LEU A 422 -11.05 21.30 -9.88
N ASN A 423 -11.58 22.09 -10.80
CA ASN A 423 -12.61 23.14 -10.55
C ASN A 423 -12.19 24.19 -9.52
N ILE A 424 -10.92 24.60 -9.52
CA ILE A 424 -10.41 25.67 -8.67
C ILE A 424 -9.65 26.72 -9.48
N GLN A 425 -9.70 27.96 -9.00
CA GLN A 425 -8.97 29.10 -9.55
C GLN A 425 -8.18 29.81 -8.45
N SER A 426 -7.03 30.35 -8.80
CA SER A 426 -6.26 31.21 -7.91
C SER A 426 -6.56 32.68 -8.18
N LEU A 427 -6.78 33.43 -7.12
CA LEU A 427 -6.86 34.90 -7.22
C LEU A 427 -5.49 35.56 -7.42
N MET A 428 -4.40 34.86 -7.10
CA MET A 428 -3.03 35.36 -7.26
C MET A 428 -2.51 35.19 -8.68
N TRP A 429 -3.13 34.33 -9.50
CA TRP A 429 -2.65 34.02 -10.83
C TRP A 429 -3.76 33.55 -11.75
N ASP A 430 -3.98 34.32 -12.83
CA ASP A 430 -4.88 33.96 -13.91
C ASP A 430 -4.05 33.39 -15.09
N LYS A 431 -4.09 32.08 -15.26
CA LYS A 431 -3.36 31.36 -16.30
C LYS A 431 -3.81 31.78 -17.70
N ASN A 432 -5.12 31.93 -17.89
CA ASN A 432 -5.72 32.20 -19.19
C ASN A 432 -5.32 33.60 -19.66
N ASN A 433 -5.45 34.58 -18.80
CA ASN A 433 -5.04 35.94 -19.12
C ASN A 433 -3.54 36.02 -19.38
N SER A 434 -2.70 35.30 -18.63
CA SER A 434 -1.26 35.26 -18.89
C SER A 434 -0.93 34.75 -20.30
N ILE A 435 -1.65 33.73 -20.79
CA ILE A 435 -1.45 33.22 -22.16
C ILE A 435 -1.99 34.19 -23.19
N VAL A 436 -3.16 34.80 -22.97
CA VAL A 436 -3.75 35.79 -23.88
C VAL A 436 -2.87 37.00 -24.04
N ASP A 437 -2.31 37.52 -22.94
CA ASP A 437 -1.39 38.66 -22.99
C ASP A 437 -0.10 38.34 -23.74
N PHE A 438 0.41 37.10 -23.58
CA PHE A 438 1.52 36.64 -24.39
C PHE A 438 1.14 36.55 -25.89
N ILE A 439 -0.05 36.05 -26.24
CA ILE A 439 -0.50 35.97 -27.64
C ILE A 439 -0.55 37.37 -28.26
N ARG A 440 -1.06 38.37 -27.54
CA ARG A 440 -1.07 39.76 -27.98
C ARG A 440 0.35 40.29 -28.18
N TYR A 441 1.24 40.07 -27.22
CA TYR A 441 2.66 40.42 -27.34
C TYR A 441 3.31 39.75 -28.55
N TYR A 442 3.06 38.43 -28.73
CA TYR A 442 3.64 37.68 -29.82
C TYR A 442 3.19 38.16 -31.19
N LYS A 443 1.93 38.57 -31.33
CA LYS A 443 1.42 39.21 -32.55
C LYS A 443 2.24 40.47 -32.88
N VAL A 444 2.33 41.40 -31.97
CA VAL A 444 3.00 42.70 -32.20
C VAL A 444 4.49 42.50 -32.48
N GLU A 445 5.19 41.69 -31.67
CA GLU A 445 6.66 41.58 -31.71
C GLU A 445 7.17 40.72 -32.86
N TYR A 446 6.42 39.69 -33.25
CA TYR A 446 6.92 38.70 -34.20
C TYR A 446 6.15 38.68 -35.54
N ILE A 447 4.86 38.91 -35.56
CA ILE A 447 4.02 38.89 -36.75
C ILE A 447 3.98 40.26 -37.42
N ASP A 448 3.53 41.30 -36.74
CA ASP A 448 3.41 42.65 -37.29
C ASP A 448 4.80 43.22 -37.65
N SER A 449 5.83 42.87 -36.89
CA SER A 449 7.21 43.25 -37.20
C SER A 449 7.87 42.46 -38.33
N GLN A 450 7.14 41.52 -38.99
CA GLN A 450 7.63 40.67 -40.07
C GLN A 450 8.88 39.82 -39.72
N LYS A 451 9.16 39.60 -38.43
CA LYS A 451 10.27 38.76 -38.01
C LYS A 451 10.05 37.26 -38.36
N ILE A 452 8.80 36.84 -38.56
CA ILE A 452 8.43 35.49 -38.98
C ILE A 452 7.86 35.56 -40.40
N LYS A 453 8.54 34.87 -41.33
CA LYS A 453 8.12 34.72 -42.72
C LYS A 453 7.40 33.39 -43.00
N ARG A 454 7.15 32.56 -42.00
CA ARG A 454 6.53 31.24 -42.14
C ARG A 454 5.03 31.34 -41.97
N ASN A 455 4.28 30.57 -42.79
CA ASN A 455 2.82 30.49 -42.69
C ASN A 455 2.30 29.66 -41.53
N THR A 456 3.21 28.93 -40.83
CA THR A 456 2.86 28.09 -39.68
C THR A 456 3.87 28.21 -38.55
N ILE A 457 3.39 28.13 -37.31
CA ILE A 457 4.19 28.20 -36.08
C ILE A 457 3.98 26.89 -35.30
N ASN A 458 5.06 26.23 -34.91
CA ASN A 458 4.97 25.04 -34.06
C ASN A 458 4.64 25.45 -32.61
N THR A 459 3.67 24.78 -31.98
CA THR A 459 3.22 25.05 -30.61
C THR A 459 4.34 24.91 -29.57
N ASN A 460 5.31 24.00 -29.78
CA ASN A 460 6.48 23.85 -28.89
C ASN A 460 7.39 25.08 -28.94
N ASN A 461 7.58 25.64 -30.16
CA ASN A 461 8.39 26.85 -30.33
C ASN A 461 7.68 28.07 -29.72
N LEU A 462 6.34 28.14 -29.85
CA LEU A 462 5.54 29.19 -29.22
C LEU A 462 5.65 29.08 -27.70
N TYR A 463 5.57 27.91 -27.12
CA TYR A 463 5.77 27.71 -25.68
C TYR A 463 7.18 28.14 -25.20
N THR A 464 8.20 27.80 -25.97
CA THR A 464 9.58 28.24 -25.64
C THR A 464 9.69 29.77 -25.64
N THR A 465 9.02 30.43 -26.56
CA THR A 465 8.96 31.91 -26.62
C THR A 465 8.16 32.48 -25.46
N TYR A 466 7.06 31.82 -25.06
CA TYR A 466 6.28 32.15 -23.87
C TYR A 466 7.14 32.12 -22.60
N CYS A 467 7.91 31.05 -22.41
CA CYS A 467 8.82 30.95 -21.25
C CYS A 467 9.88 32.07 -21.23
N LYS A 468 10.41 32.47 -22.40
CA LYS A 468 11.34 33.61 -22.52
C LYS A 468 10.68 34.89 -22.17
N TRP A 469 9.51 35.16 -22.74
CA TRP A 469 8.73 36.34 -22.46
C TRP A 469 8.38 36.48 -20.98
N CYS A 470 7.93 35.43 -20.32
CA CYS A 470 7.68 35.44 -18.88
C CYS A 470 8.92 35.83 -18.09
N LYS A 471 10.10 35.33 -18.50
CA LYS A 471 11.38 35.65 -17.84
C LYS A 471 11.78 37.14 -18.06
N GLU A 472 11.62 37.65 -19.27
CA GLU A 472 11.97 39.03 -19.64
C GLU A 472 11.03 40.03 -19.00
N THR A 473 9.75 39.72 -18.88
CA THR A 473 8.73 40.57 -18.25
C THR A 473 8.66 40.47 -16.75
N GLY A 474 9.45 39.54 -16.14
CA GLY A 474 9.46 39.31 -14.69
C GLY A 474 8.20 38.64 -14.17
N ILE A 475 7.45 37.95 -15.03
CA ILE A 475 6.28 37.14 -14.61
C ILE A 475 6.77 35.99 -13.75
N LYS A 476 6.28 35.91 -12.52
CA LYS A 476 6.72 34.94 -11.52
C LYS A 476 6.22 33.54 -11.79
N PHE A 477 5.08 33.39 -12.46
CA PHE A 477 4.42 32.12 -12.71
C PHE A 477 4.41 31.82 -14.19
N VAL A 478 4.93 30.64 -14.54
CA VAL A 478 4.94 30.13 -15.92
C VAL A 478 3.96 28.97 -16.02
N VAL A 479 3.01 29.09 -16.94
CA VAL A 479 2.01 28.04 -17.17
C VAL A 479 2.70 26.76 -17.66
N GLY A 480 2.29 25.60 -17.16
CA GLY A 480 2.80 24.31 -17.58
C GLY A 480 2.58 24.06 -19.08
N LYS A 481 3.52 23.38 -19.74
CA LYS A 481 3.51 23.17 -21.20
C LYS A 481 2.24 22.50 -21.71
N HIS A 482 1.76 21.50 -20.97
CA HIS A 482 0.55 20.74 -21.38
C HIS A 482 -0.70 21.64 -21.35
N TYR A 483 -0.88 22.39 -20.27
CA TYR A 483 -1.97 23.35 -20.16
C TYR A 483 -1.90 24.42 -21.25
N PHE A 484 -0.71 25.01 -21.46
CA PHE A 484 -0.49 26.01 -22.50
C PHE A 484 -0.91 25.48 -23.89
N GLN A 485 -0.48 24.27 -24.25
CA GLN A 485 -0.80 23.68 -25.53
C GLN A 485 -2.30 23.40 -25.68
N LYS A 486 -2.93 22.84 -24.65
CA LYS A 486 -4.36 22.59 -24.63
C LYS A 486 -5.16 23.88 -24.78
N PHE A 487 -4.79 24.93 -24.03
CA PHE A 487 -5.40 26.24 -24.11
C PHE A 487 -5.26 26.82 -25.52
N ILE A 488 -4.06 26.81 -26.12
CA ILE A 488 -3.82 27.32 -27.48
C ILE A 488 -4.67 26.58 -28.51
N ILE A 489 -4.80 25.26 -28.42
CA ILE A 489 -5.62 24.47 -29.36
C ILE A 489 -7.09 24.90 -29.26
N ASN A 490 -7.62 25.04 -28.06
CA ASN A 490 -9.02 25.44 -27.85
C ASN A 490 -9.27 26.91 -28.19
N TYR A 491 -8.34 27.81 -27.78
CA TYR A 491 -8.48 29.24 -28.01
C TYR A 491 -8.36 29.63 -29.48
N LEU A 492 -7.53 28.92 -30.25
CA LEU A 492 -7.31 29.15 -31.68
C LEU A 492 -8.09 28.16 -32.55
N ASP A 493 -9.28 27.75 -32.13
CA ASP A 493 -10.10 26.74 -32.76
C ASP A 493 -10.17 26.97 -34.32
N GLY A 494 -9.93 25.89 -35.08
CA GLY A 494 -9.85 25.90 -36.54
C GLY A 494 -8.54 26.39 -37.16
N TYR A 495 -7.62 27.02 -36.38
CA TYR A 495 -6.33 27.49 -36.90
C TYR A 495 -5.16 26.60 -36.44
N VAL A 496 -5.38 25.58 -35.65
CA VAL A 496 -4.36 24.62 -35.18
C VAL A 496 -4.56 23.28 -35.86
N LYS A 497 -3.51 22.78 -36.54
CA LYS A 497 -3.49 21.45 -37.15
C LYS A 497 -2.16 20.77 -36.89
N ASP A 498 -2.19 19.54 -36.37
CA ASP A 498 -0.99 18.72 -36.11
C ASP A 498 0.11 19.45 -35.32
N ASN A 499 -0.25 20.17 -34.27
CA ASN A 499 0.63 21.03 -33.48
C ASN A 499 1.25 22.23 -34.23
N PHE A 500 0.69 22.62 -35.36
CA PHE A 500 1.07 23.83 -36.07
C PHE A 500 -0.09 24.82 -36.11
N ILE A 501 0.20 26.07 -35.84
CA ILE A 501 -0.74 27.21 -35.84
C ILE A 501 -0.61 27.95 -37.16
N ASP A 502 -1.73 28.19 -37.87
CA ASP A 502 -1.73 29.02 -39.06
C ASP A 502 -1.56 30.52 -38.67
N THR A 503 -0.56 31.19 -39.23
CA THR A 503 -0.28 32.61 -38.94
C THR A 503 -1.40 33.55 -39.38
N LYS A 504 -2.33 33.09 -40.23
CA LYS A 504 -3.52 33.88 -40.62
C LYS A 504 -4.38 34.26 -39.42
N TYR A 505 -4.41 33.45 -38.34
CA TYR A 505 -5.12 33.80 -37.14
C TYR A 505 -4.65 35.14 -36.58
N PHE A 506 -3.35 35.39 -36.51
CA PHE A 506 -2.77 36.63 -35.98
C PHE A 506 -3.04 37.83 -36.88
N LEU A 507 -3.42 37.65 -38.12
CA LEU A 507 -3.80 38.69 -39.05
C LEU A 507 -5.29 39.06 -38.97
N SER A 508 -6.11 38.14 -38.38
CA SER A 508 -7.54 38.34 -38.22
C SER A 508 -7.97 38.93 -36.89
N ILE A 509 -7.06 39.03 -35.91
CA ILE A 509 -7.22 39.72 -34.65
C ILE A 509 -6.63 41.13 -34.75
#